data_653d250eee0a11b00ffd2ef79b93ca46
#
_entry.id   653d250eee0a11b00ffd2ef79b93ca46
#
_cell.length_a   1.000
_cell.length_b   1.000
_cell.length_c   1.000
_cell.angle_alpha   90.00
_cell.angle_beta   90.00
_cell.angle_gamma   90.00
#
_symmetry.space_group_name_H-M   'P 1'
#
loop_
_entity.id
_entity.type
_entity.pdbx_description
1 polymer ?
#
loop_
_entity_poly.entity_id
_entity_poly.type
_entity_poly.pdbx_seq_one_letter_code
_entity_poly.pdbx_strand_id
1 'polypeptide(L)'
;MQGLVLRAVSGFFTVRVDAAEGGHTLTCKLRGKLKKERQKSELAVAGDRVEVERTSETEGVIDEVLERRSWIVRREPGPRGKHFDDLVVANVDVLVICGAATAPPLQPGLVDRFLVAAELGHVHGMLAVTKRDALADDAPEAATLRETIATYRRIGVPVIETSAKTGL
;
A
#
# COMPACT_ATOMS: atom_id res chain seq x y z
N MET A 1 -12.59 19.65 -10.71
CA MET A 1 -11.11 19.56 -10.77
C MET A 1 -10.66 18.17 -10.35
N GLN A 2 -9.54 17.70 -10.91
CA GLN A 2 -9.00 16.40 -10.52
C GLN A 2 -7.89 16.52 -9.48
N GLY A 3 -7.75 15.47 -8.65
CA GLY A 3 -6.72 15.43 -7.63
C GLY A 3 -6.40 14.01 -7.16
N LEU A 4 -5.36 13.92 -6.32
CA LEU A 4 -4.88 12.70 -5.70
C LEU A 4 -5.15 12.73 -4.20
N VAL A 5 -5.79 11.70 -3.67
CA VAL A 5 -5.96 11.52 -2.23
C VAL A 5 -4.62 11.15 -1.60
N LEU A 6 -4.09 12.02 -0.76
CA LEU A 6 -2.84 11.79 -0.03
C LEU A 6 -3.07 11.08 1.30
N ARG A 7 -4.23 11.35 1.93
CA ARG A 7 -4.57 10.84 3.26
C ARG A 7 -6.07 10.73 3.42
N ALA A 8 -6.52 9.67 4.07
CA ALA A 8 -7.91 9.43 4.45
C ALA A 8 -7.97 9.14 5.96
N VAL A 9 -8.65 9.98 6.74
CA VAL A 9 -8.79 9.81 8.20
C VAL A 9 -10.16 10.27 8.65
N SER A 10 -10.89 9.39 9.33
CA SER A 10 -12.18 9.71 9.96
C SER A 10 -13.20 10.40 9.03
N GLY A 11 -13.19 10.04 7.73
CA GLY A 11 -14.10 10.62 6.73
C GLY A 11 -13.68 11.99 6.19
N PHE A 12 -12.48 12.44 6.51
CA PHE A 12 -11.81 13.58 5.90
C PHE A 12 -10.68 13.10 5.00
N PHE A 13 -10.51 13.77 3.86
CA PHE A 13 -9.55 13.41 2.81
C PHE A 13 -8.67 14.61 2.50
N THR A 14 -7.36 14.43 2.61
CA THR A 14 -6.41 15.43 2.13
C THR A 14 -6.17 15.15 0.65
N VAL A 15 -6.59 16.04 -0.22
CA VAL A 15 -6.48 15.90 -1.67
C VAL A 15 -5.53 16.94 -2.22
N ARG A 16 -4.51 16.50 -2.95
CA ARG A 16 -3.65 17.38 -3.76
C ARG A 16 -4.27 17.53 -5.14
N VAL A 17 -4.73 18.72 -5.46
CA VAL A 17 -5.25 19.06 -6.77
C VAL A 17 -4.13 19.05 -7.80
N ASP A 18 -4.41 18.67 -9.03
CA ASP A 18 -3.41 18.55 -10.09
C ASP A 18 -2.76 19.92 -10.38
N ALA A 19 -1.49 19.87 -10.79
CA ALA A 19 -0.70 21.07 -11.03
C ALA A 19 -1.32 21.98 -12.12
N ALA A 20 -1.95 21.40 -13.13
CA ALA A 20 -2.68 22.13 -14.18
C ALA A 20 -3.87 22.92 -13.64
N GLU A 21 -4.39 22.57 -12.46
CA GLU A 21 -5.53 23.19 -11.78
C GLU A 21 -5.14 23.92 -10.49
N GLY A 22 -3.84 24.23 -10.33
CA GLY A 22 -3.30 25.06 -9.23
C GLY A 22 -2.41 24.33 -8.23
N GLY A 23 -2.33 23.01 -8.22
CA GLY A 23 -1.38 22.22 -7.42
C GLY A 23 -1.51 22.34 -5.90
N HIS A 24 -2.57 22.96 -5.39
CA HIS A 24 -2.81 23.19 -3.98
C HIS A 24 -3.44 21.95 -3.28
N THR A 25 -3.46 21.99 -1.97
CA THR A 25 -4.03 20.91 -1.15
C THR A 25 -5.36 21.35 -0.53
N LEU A 26 -6.38 20.49 -0.61
CA LEU A 26 -7.69 20.71 -0.03
C LEU A 26 -8.00 19.65 1.03
N THR A 27 -8.74 20.05 2.07
CA THR A 27 -9.41 19.13 2.99
C THR A 27 -10.81 18.84 2.47
N CYS A 28 -11.07 17.60 2.07
CA CYS A 28 -12.31 17.22 1.41
C CYS A 28 -13.16 16.28 2.27
N LYS A 29 -14.46 16.25 1.99
CA LYS A 29 -15.40 15.23 2.44
C LYS A 29 -16.04 14.57 1.23
N LEU A 30 -16.54 13.33 1.38
CA LEU A 30 -17.33 12.69 0.33
C LEU A 30 -18.70 13.33 0.22
N ARG A 31 -19.21 13.51 -0.99
CA ARG A 31 -20.58 13.90 -1.25
C ARG A 31 -21.54 12.86 -0.66
N GLY A 32 -22.64 13.32 -0.07
CA GLY A 32 -23.58 12.45 0.67
C GLY A 32 -24.15 11.28 -0.13
N LYS A 33 -24.27 11.41 -1.47
CA LYS A 33 -24.67 10.37 -2.40
C LYS A 33 -23.68 9.21 -2.41
N LEU A 34 -22.38 9.50 -2.51
CA LEU A 34 -21.29 8.50 -2.49
C LEU A 34 -21.26 7.71 -1.17
N LYS A 35 -21.59 8.35 -0.04
CA LYS A 35 -21.66 7.66 1.26
C LYS A 35 -22.79 6.64 1.35
N LYS A 36 -23.88 6.83 0.60
CA LYS A 36 -25.05 5.93 0.63
C LYS A 36 -24.93 4.78 -0.36
N GLU A 37 -24.26 5.00 -1.48
CA GLU A 37 -24.17 4.03 -2.59
C GLU A 37 -23.01 3.05 -2.46
N ARG A 38 -21.98 3.38 -1.65
CA ARG A 38 -20.78 2.55 -1.48
C ARG A 38 -20.75 1.90 -0.10
N GLN A 39 -20.32 0.62 -0.08
CA GLN A 39 -19.99 -0.05 1.17
C GLN A 39 -18.75 0.63 1.80
N LYS A 40 -18.56 0.44 3.11
CA LYS A 40 -17.46 1.08 3.87
C LYS A 40 -16.06 0.81 3.28
N SER A 41 -15.89 -0.33 2.62
CA SER A 41 -14.69 -0.77 1.90
C SER A 41 -14.46 -0.10 0.54
N GLU A 42 -15.47 0.64 0.02
CA GLU A 42 -15.40 1.29 -1.29
C GLU A 42 -15.18 2.81 -1.21
N LEU A 43 -15.04 3.33 0.00
CA LEU A 43 -14.74 4.76 0.21
C LEU A 43 -13.37 5.11 -0.35
N ALA A 44 -13.14 6.40 -0.57
CA ALA A 44 -11.84 6.88 -1.04
C ALA A 44 -10.72 6.54 -0.04
N VAL A 45 -9.58 6.13 -0.57
CA VAL A 45 -8.36 5.82 0.20
C VAL A 45 -7.16 6.59 -0.35
N ALA A 46 -6.05 6.55 0.36
CA ALA A 46 -4.80 7.11 -0.15
C ALA A 46 -4.45 6.49 -1.52
N GLY A 47 -4.00 7.32 -2.46
CA GLY A 47 -3.68 6.91 -3.84
C GLY A 47 -4.86 6.99 -4.82
N ASP A 48 -6.10 7.18 -4.35
CA ASP A 48 -7.23 7.37 -5.27
C ASP A 48 -7.11 8.68 -6.07
N ARG A 49 -7.45 8.58 -7.34
CA ARG A 49 -7.73 9.73 -8.20
C ARG A 49 -9.20 10.11 -8.03
N VAL A 50 -9.48 11.39 -7.83
CA VAL A 50 -10.81 11.88 -7.50
C VAL A 50 -11.18 13.13 -8.29
N GLU A 51 -12.48 13.29 -8.52
CA GLU A 51 -13.04 14.57 -8.92
C GLU A 51 -13.50 15.34 -7.68
N VAL A 52 -13.11 16.60 -7.61
CA VAL A 52 -13.34 17.49 -6.46
C VAL A 52 -14.02 18.77 -6.91
N GLU A 53 -15.06 19.15 -6.20
CA GLU A 53 -15.64 20.49 -6.23
C GLU A 53 -15.05 21.31 -5.08
N ARG A 54 -14.41 22.42 -5.40
CA ARG A 54 -13.86 23.34 -4.39
C ARG A 54 -14.99 24.15 -3.77
N THR A 55 -15.06 24.16 -2.43
CA THR A 55 -16.08 24.90 -1.68
C THR A 55 -15.55 26.14 -0.99
N SER A 56 -14.24 26.19 -0.68
CA SER A 56 -13.54 27.34 -0.12
C SER A 56 -12.06 27.36 -0.56
N GLU A 57 -11.25 28.24 0.01
CA GLU A 57 -9.80 28.27 -0.28
C GLU A 57 -9.07 26.99 0.13
N THR A 58 -9.52 26.33 1.20
CA THR A 58 -8.87 25.17 1.80
C THR A 58 -9.74 23.90 1.83
N GLU A 59 -11.00 23.99 1.43
CA GLU A 59 -11.95 22.89 1.53
C GLU A 59 -12.58 22.52 0.19
N GLY A 60 -13.00 21.25 0.07
CA GLY A 60 -13.68 20.72 -1.10
C GLY A 60 -14.57 19.52 -0.79
N VAL A 61 -15.29 19.07 -1.80
CA VAL A 61 -16.14 17.88 -1.76
C VAL A 61 -15.70 16.95 -2.87
N ILE A 62 -15.45 15.68 -2.53
CA ILE A 62 -15.18 14.63 -3.51
C ILE A 62 -16.52 14.20 -4.12
N ASP A 63 -16.65 14.41 -5.42
CA ASP A 63 -17.84 14.06 -6.20
C ASP A 63 -17.76 12.66 -6.76
N GLU A 64 -16.56 12.23 -7.16
CA GLU A 64 -16.33 10.94 -7.75
C GLU A 64 -14.95 10.39 -7.39
N VAL A 65 -14.86 9.06 -7.20
CA VAL A 65 -13.59 8.32 -7.15
C VAL A 65 -13.43 7.66 -8.50
N LEU A 66 -12.36 8.01 -9.21
CA LEU A 66 -12.06 7.50 -10.54
C LEU A 66 -11.65 6.02 -10.49
N GLU A 67 -11.63 5.37 -11.64
CA GLU A 67 -11.25 3.95 -11.76
C GLU A 67 -9.84 3.70 -11.24
N ARG A 68 -9.71 2.65 -10.44
CA ARG A 68 -8.44 2.19 -9.86
C ARG A 68 -7.75 1.23 -10.81
N ARG A 69 -6.47 1.47 -11.11
CA ARG A 69 -5.64 0.54 -11.90
C ARG A 69 -5.04 -0.58 -11.05
N SER A 70 -4.87 -0.34 -9.76
CA SER A 70 -4.30 -1.29 -8.81
C SER A 70 -4.72 -0.95 -7.38
N TRP A 71 -4.64 -1.93 -6.47
CA TRP A 71 -5.02 -1.73 -5.06
C TRP A 71 -4.36 -2.77 -4.15
N ILE A 72 -4.30 -2.45 -2.86
CA ILE A 72 -3.99 -3.42 -1.82
C ILE A 72 -5.16 -3.48 -0.84
N VAL A 73 -5.65 -4.68 -0.59
CA VAL A 73 -6.67 -4.96 0.40
C VAL A 73 -6.08 -5.72 1.59
N ARG A 74 -6.61 -5.44 2.76
CA ARG A 74 -6.37 -6.21 3.97
C ARG A 74 -7.64 -6.98 4.32
N ARG A 75 -7.50 -8.29 4.48
CA ARG A 75 -8.61 -9.12 4.93
C ARG A 75 -8.76 -8.99 6.44
N GLU A 76 -9.87 -8.44 6.89
CA GLU A 76 -10.22 -8.33 8.31
C GLU A 76 -11.22 -9.41 8.73
N PRO A 77 -11.04 -10.00 9.95
CA PRO A 77 -12.05 -10.90 10.51
C PRO A 77 -13.32 -10.09 10.83
N GLY A 78 -14.43 -10.52 10.27
CA GLY A 78 -15.74 -9.93 10.55
C GLY A 78 -16.60 -10.78 11.48
N PRO A 79 -17.76 -10.26 11.90
CA PRO A 79 -18.71 -11.00 12.72
C PRO A 79 -19.17 -12.28 12.02
N ARG A 80 -19.40 -13.37 12.79
CA ARG A 80 -19.93 -14.66 12.33
C ARG A 80 -19.05 -15.36 11.28
N GLY A 81 -17.71 -15.18 11.34
CA GLY A 81 -16.77 -15.82 10.41
C GLY A 81 -16.75 -15.24 8.99
N LYS A 82 -17.46 -14.14 8.74
CA LYS A 82 -17.34 -13.39 7.49
C LYS A 82 -16.03 -12.60 7.51
N HIS A 83 -15.38 -12.54 6.36
CA HIS A 83 -14.22 -11.68 6.15
C HIS A 83 -14.68 -10.44 5.38
N PHE A 84 -14.11 -9.30 5.73
CA PHE A 84 -14.27 -8.06 4.97
C PHE A 84 -12.91 -7.70 4.38
N ASP A 85 -12.92 -7.35 3.10
CA ASP A 85 -11.75 -6.79 2.45
C ASP A 85 -11.74 -5.29 2.74
N ASP A 86 -10.75 -4.84 3.51
CA ASP A 86 -10.52 -3.43 3.81
C ASP A 86 -9.48 -2.88 2.83
N LEU A 87 -9.90 -1.94 2.00
CA LEU A 87 -9.02 -1.31 1.03
C LEU A 87 -8.04 -0.38 1.75
N VAL A 88 -6.75 -0.66 1.63
CA VAL A 88 -5.68 0.06 2.33
C VAL A 88 -5.16 1.23 1.50
N VAL A 89 -4.93 0.99 0.20
CA VAL A 89 -4.34 1.96 -0.73
C VAL A 89 -4.71 1.61 -2.17
N ALA A 90 -4.82 2.63 -3.02
CA ALA A 90 -5.12 2.47 -4.44
C ALA A 90 -3.99 3.02 -5.33
N ASN A 91 -3.99 2.60 -6.60
CA ASN A 91 -3.07 3.08 -7.66
C ASN A 91 -1.58 2.94 -7.29
N VAL A 92 -1.24 1.84 -6.63
CA VAL A 92 0.13 1.48 -6.22
C VAL A 92 0.89 0.89 -7.40
N ASP A 93 2.12 1.33 -7.61
CA ASP A 93 3.00 0.78 -8.66
C ASP A 93 3.75 -0.45 -8.15
N VAL A 94 4.27 -0.38 -6.93
CA VAL A 94 5.11 -1.44 -6.34
C VAL A 94 4.78 -1.62 -4.86
N LEU A 95 4.63 -2.87 -4.42
CA LEU A 95 4.58 -3.26 -3.01
C LEU A 95 5.95 -3.73 -2.56
N VAL A 96 6.61 -2.94 -1.71
CA VAL A 96 7.89 -3.32 -1.11
C VAL A 96 7.62 -4.06 0.21
N ILE A 97 7.89 -5.38 0.22
CA ILE A 97 7.73 -6.23 1.40
C ILE A 97 9.05 -6.20 2.16
N CYS A 98 9.06 -5.57 3.33
CA CYS A 98 10.25 -5.45 4.15
C CYS A 98 10.32 -6.57 5.20
N GLY A 99 11.41 -7.34 5.18
CA GLY A 99 11.72 -8.33 6.20
C GLY A 99 13.16 -8.21 6.65
N ALA A 100 13.46 -8.43 7.94
CA ALA A 100 14.82 -8.35 8.44
C ALA A 100 15.58 -9.66 8.21
N ALA A 101 16.88 -9.59 7.98
CA ALA A 101 17.76 -10.76 7.93
C ALA A 101 17.77 -11.49 9.28
N THR A 102 17.63 -10.74 10.38
CA THR A 102 17.58 -11.26 11.75
C THR A 102 16.81 -10.30 12.67
N ALA A 103 16.38 -10.78 13.84
CA ALA A 103 15.79 -10.02 14.95
C ALA A 103 14.61 -9.08 14.58
N PRO A 104 13.43 -9.60 14.22
CA PRO A 104 13.07 -11.00 13.98
C PRO A 104 13.46 -11.42 12.56
N PRO A 105 13.75 -12.70 12.31
CA PRO A 105 14.11 -13.17 10.98
C PRO A 105 12.93 -13.09 10.01
N LEU A 106 13.26 -12.97 8.73
CA LEU A 106 12.30 -13.02 7.62
C LEU A 106 11.40 -14.26 7.73
N GLN A 107 10.10 -14.04 7.61
CA GLN A 107 9.10 -15.10 7.63
C GLN A 107 8.53 -15.33 6.22
N PRO A 108 8.92 -16.41 5.51
CA PRO A 108 8.48 -16.66 4.14
C PRO A 108 6.97 -16.67 3.98
N GLY A 109 6.23 -17.33 4.88
CA GLY A 109 4.77 -17.37 4.80
C GLY A 109 4.07 -16.02 4.98
N LEU A 110 4.74 -15.01 5.56
CA LEU A 110 4.24 -13.63 5.57
C LEU A 110 4.50 -12.96 4.22
N VAL A 111 5.68 -13.16 3.66
CA VAL A 111 6.04 -12.64 2.31
C VAL A 111 5.07 -13.18 1.27
N ASP A 112 4.81 -14.50 1.28
CA ASP A 112 3.90 -15.15 0.34
C ASP A 112 2.49 -14.54 0.37
N ARG A 113 1.97 -14.25 1.58
CA ARG A 113 0.65 -13.61 1.72
C ARG A 113 0.62 -12.20 1.13
N PHE A 114 1.69 -11.43 1.29
CA PHE A 114 1.79 -10.10 0.67
C PHE A 114 1.94 -10.18 -0.85
N LEU A 115 2.69 -11.16 -1.36
CA LEU A 115 2.81 -11.37 -2.82
C LEU A 115 1.47 -11.77 -3.44
N VAL A 116 0.70 -12.63 -2.77
CA VAL A 116 -0.67 -12.96 -3.22
C VAL A 116 -1.59 -11.73 -3.19
N ALA A 117 -1.50 -10.90 -2.15
CA ALA A 117 -2.29 -9.65 -2.10
C ALA A 117 -1.89 -8.66 -3.21
N ALA A 118 -0.60 -8.57 -3.53
CA ALA A 118 -0.09 -7.76 -4.63
C ALA A 118 -0.62 -8.25 -5.99
N GLU A 119 -0.55 -9.55 -6.25
CA GLU A 119 -1.06 -10.17 -7.48
C GLU A 119 -2.56 -9.92 -7.66
N LEU A 120 -3.36 -10.16 -6.62
CA LEU A 120 -4.80 -9.91 -6.64
C LEU A 120 -5.16 -8.43 -6.85
N GLY A 121 -4.29 -7.51 -6.44
CA GLY A 121 -4.47 -6.06 -6.59
C GLY A 121 -3.77 -5.48 -7.81
N HIS A 122 -3.24 -6.28 -8.72
CA HIS A 122 -2.48 -5.85 -9.90
C HIS A 122 -1.26 -4.98 -9.56
N VAL A 123 -0.55 -5.31 -8.48
CA VAL A 123 0.64 -4.60 -8.00
C VAL A 123 1.87 -5.47 -8.13
N HIS A 124 2.98 -4.91 -8.60
CA HIS A 124 4.25 -5.61 -8.59
C HIS A 124 4.80 -5.72 -7.17
N GLY A 125 5.04 -6.96 -6.72
CA GLY A 125 5.67 -7.22 -5.41
C GLY A 125 7.19 -7.30 -5.52
N MET A 126 7.91 -6.74 -4.54
CA MET A 126 9.33 -6.95 -4.35
C MET A 126 9.67 -7.16 -2.88
N LEU A 127 10.74 -7.91 -2.61
CA LEU A 127 11.23 -8.19 -1.26
C LEU A 127 12.47 -7.34 -0.95
N ALA A 128 12.44 -6.61 0.16
CA ALA A 128 13.60 -5.93 0.73
C ALA A 128 14.04 -6.65 2.02
N VAL A 129 15.19 -7.29 1.98
CA VAL A 129 15.80 -7.93 3.15
C VAL A 129 16.66 -6.89 3.86
N THR A 130 16.16 -6.39 4.99
CA THR A 130 16.80 -5.33 5.76
C THR A 130 17.74 -5.87 6.84
N LYS A 131 18.54 -5.00 7.45
CA LYS A 131 19.52 -5.35 8.51
C LYS A 131 20.50 -6.46 8.10
N ARG A 132 20.92 -6.47 6.83
CA ARG A 132 21.82 -7.52 6.33
C ARG A 132 23.16 -7.55 7.09
N ASP A 133 23.62 -6.39 7.57
CA ASP A 133 24.81 -6.22 8.39
C ASP A 133 24.75 -6.89 9.77
N ALA A 134 23.55 -7.16 10.27
CA ALA A 134 23.36 -7.77 11.58
C ALA A 134 23.42 -9.30 11.58
N LEU A 135 23.46 -9.93 10.39
CA LEU A 135 23.60 -11.38 10.21
C LEU A 135 24.97 -11.71 9.60
N ALA A 136 25.83 -12.36 10.37
CA ALA A 136 27.13 -12.81 9.90
C ALA A 136 26.98 -13.88 8.81
N ASP A 137 27.88 -13.88 7.82
CA ASP A 137 27.78 -14.78 6.67
C ASP A 137 28.02 -16.26 7.02
N ASP A 138 28.75 -16.54 8.09
CA ASP A 138 29.03 -17.86 8.64
C ASP A 138 27.97 -18.34 9.67
N ALA A 139 27.00 -17.48 10.03
CA ALA A 139 25.91 -17.88 10.92
C ALA A 139 25.05 -18.97 10.28
N PRO A 140 24.56 -19.97 11.05
CA PRO A 140 23.70 -21.03 10.54
C PRO A 140 22.47 -20.50 9.79
N GLU A 141 21.87 -19.41 10.28
CA GLU A 141 20.70 -18.77 9.71
C GLU A 141 20.99 -18.11 8.35
N ALA A 142 22.24 -17.75 8.07
CA ALA A 142 22.63 -17.12 6.81
C ALA A 142 22.44 -18.08 5.62
N ALA A 143 22.64 -19.37 5.80
CA ALA A 143 22.38 -20.37 4.76
C ALA A 143 20.89 -20.45 4.41
N THR A 144 20.03 -20.50 5.42
CA THR A 144 18.56 -20.52 5.26
C THR A 144 18.06 -19.25 4.59
N LEU A 145 18.60 -18.08 4.98
CA LEU A 145 18.25 -16.81 4.35
C LEU A 145 18.64 -16.79 2.86
N ARG A 146 19.85 -17.23 2.53
CA ARG A 146 20.32 -17.31 1.13
C ARG A 146 19.43 -18.21 0.27
N GLU A 147 19.04 -19.37 0.80
CA GLU A 147 18.11 -20.28 0.11
C GLU A 147 16.73 -19.67 -0.11
N THR A 148 16.21 -18.99 0.91
CA THR A 148 14.94 -18.24 0.84
C THR A 148 15.00 -17.14 -0.23
N ILE A 149 16.04 -16.32 -0.25
CA ILE A 149 16.28 -15.29 -1.27
C ILE A 149 16.35 -15.91 -2.66
N ALA A 150 17.12 -16.99 -2.82
CA ALA A 150 17.27 -17.69 -4.10
C ALA A 150 15.94 -18.24 -4.60
N THR A 151 15.07 -18.70 -3.70
CA THR A 151 13.74 -19.19 -4.03
C THR A 151 12.86 -18.07 -4.59
N TYR A 152 12.79 -16.91 -3.94
CA TYR A 152 12.01 -15.78 -4.45
C TYR A 152 12.56 -15.24 -5.78
N ARG A 153 13.89 -15.12 -5.93
CA ARG A 153 14.50 -14.73 -7.21
C ARG A 153 14.17 -15.69 -8.35
N ARG A 154 14.14 -17.01 -8.08
CA ARG A 154 13.81 -18.05 -9.06
C ARG A 154 12.37 -17.97 -9.57
N ILE A 155 11.43 -17.55 -8.73
CA ILE A 155 10.03 -17.34 -9.13
C ILE A 155 9.77 -15.94 -9.70
N GLY A 156 10.83 -15.14 -9.94
CA GLY A 156 10.72 -13.84 -10.59
C GLY A 156 10.44 -12.66 -9.65
N VAL A 157 10.46 -12.87 -8.33
CA VAL A 157 10.31 -11.77 -7.36
C VAL A 157 11.63 -11.02 -7.24
N PRO A 158 11.67 -9.70 -7.50
CA PRO A 158 12.84 -8.89 -7.23
C PRO A 158 13.20 -8.89 -5.75
N VAL A 159 14.46 -9.21 -5.43
CA VAL A 159 14.95 -9.20 -4.04
C VAL A 159 16.18 -8.30 -3.93
N ILE A 160 16.09 -7.33 -3.04
CA ILE A 160 17.21 -6.48 -2.64
C ILE A 160 17.62 -6.77 -1.19
N GLU A 161 18.91 -6.70 -0.90
CA GLU A 161 19.43 -6.79 0.46
C GLU A 161 19.94 -5.41 0.86
N THR A 162 19.59 -4.95 2.06
CA THR A 162 19.87 -3.58 2.49
C THR A 162 20.36 -3.51 3.93
N SER A 163 21.12 -2.48 4.23
CA SER A 163 21.51 -2.10 5.59
C SER A 163 21.55 -0.57 5.73
N ALA A 164 20.68 -0.03 6.54
CA ALA A 164 20.71 1.39 6.87
C ALA A 164 21.96 1.80 7.68
N LYS A 165 22.63 0.83 8.34
CA LYS A 165 23.83 1.07 9.15
C LYS A 165 25.07 1.21 8.29
N THR A 166 25.18 0.42 7.22
CA THR A 166 26.38 0.38 6.35
C THR A 166 26.17 1.13 5.03
N GLY A 167 24.94 1.51 4.71
CA GLY A 167 24.60 2.15 3.45
C GLY A 167 24.48 1.19 2.25
N LEU A 168 24.33 -0.12 2.55
CA LEU A 168 24.06 -1.14 1.55
C LEU A 168 22.63 -1.00 1.02
#